data_fd9c7983428c79b66381ee2a832b3778
#
_entry.id   fd9c7983428c79b66381ee2a832b3778
#
_cell.length_a   1.000
_cell.length_b   1.000
_cell.length_c   1.000
_cell.angle_alpha   90.00
_cell.angle_beta   90.00
_cell.angle_gamma   90.00
#
_symmetry.space_group_name_H-M   'P 1'
#
loop_
_entity.id
_entity.type
_entity.pdbx_description
1 polymer ?
#
loop_
_entity_poly.entity_id
_entity_poly.type
_entity_poly.pdbx_seq_one_letter_code
_entity_poly.pdbx_strand_id
1 'polypeptide(L)'
;RLSLTEEGQSFLAPAREILRSVDQAEELMALRRQLPAGRLRVNAAAPFMAHVLVPMVAEFRRRYPQIELELDTDDRNIDLLEKRADIAIRIGALRDSTLHARLLGHSRLRILASPDYLQRHGEPRGVEDLHRHCLLGFTYPESLNQWPLRHRQARHFAIEPTISASSGETL
;
A
#
# COMPACT_ATOMS: atom_id res chain seq x y z
N ARG A 1 -26.29 5.91 10.13
CA ARG A 1 -24.92 5.40 10.32
C ARG A 1 -24.91 4.58 11.61
N LEU A 2 -24.61 3.31 11.52
CA LEU A 2 -24.44 2.46 12.71
C LEU A 2 -23.10 2.83 13.37
N SER A 3 -23.13 3.10 14.67
CA SER A 3 -21.94 3.33 15.51
C SER A 3 -21.99 2.39 16.70
N LEU A 4 -20.82 2.01 17.21
CA LEU A 4 -20.73 1.20 18.42
C LEU A 4 -21.10 2.05 19.63
N THR A 5 -21.78 1.41 20.62
CA THR A 5 -21.95 1.99 21.96
C THR A 5 -20.63 1.99 22.73
N GLU A 6 -20.54 2.67 23.87
CA GLU A 6 -19.34 2.68 24.72
C GLU A 6 -18.97 1.25 25.20
N GLU A 7 -19.97 0.46 25.57
CA GLU A 7 -19.80 -0.95 25.94
C GLU A 7 -19.32 -1.77 24.73
N GLY A 8 -19.88 -1.50 23.54
CA GLY A 8 -19.46 -2.13 22.29
C GLY A 8 -18.00 -1.82 21.93
N GLN A 9 -17.55 -0.57 22.15
CA GLN A 9 -16.15 -0.19 21.97
C GLN A 9 -15.24 -0.88 22.97
N SER A 10 -15.64 -0.94 24.24
CA SER A 10 -14.88 -1.61 25.30
C SER A 10 -14.79 -3.13 25.08
N PHE A 11 -15.85 -3.75 24.56
CA PHE A 11 -15.89 -5.18 24.26
C PHE A 11 -15.12 -5.57 23.00
N LEU A 12 -14.96 -4.66 22.06
CA LEU A 12 -14.35 -4.94 20.75
C LEU A 12 -12.90 -5.42 20.87
N ALA A 13 -12.08 -4.77 21.71
CA ALA A 13 -10.68 -5.14 21.89
C ALA A 13 -10.51 -6.54 22.52
N PRO A 14 -11.17 -6.88 23.64
CA PRO A 14 -11.12 -8.24 24.18
C PRO A 14 -11.67 -9.30 23.23
N ALA A 15 -12.76 -9.01 22.52
CA ALA A 15 -13.31 -9.96 21.55
C ALA A 15 -12.34 -10.26 20.39
N ARG A 16 -11.60 -9.25 19.93
CA ARG A 16 -10.55 -9.43 18.92
C ARG A 16 -9.39 -10.28 19.42
N GLU A 17 -9.01 -10.14 20.69
CA GLU A 17 -7.96 -10.95 21.31
C GLU A 17 -8.36 -12.42 21.40
N ILE A 18 -9.59 -12.69 21.79
CA ILE A 18 -10.13 -14.07 21.88
C ILE A 18 -10.12 -14.71 20.48
N LEU A 19 -10.61 -14.01 19.46
CA LEU A 19 -10.59 -14.52 18.09
C LEU A 19 -9.18 -14.80 17.60
N ARG A 20 -8.21 -13.90 17.90
CA ARG A 20 -6.80 -14.14 17.58
C ARG A 20 -6.24 -15.37 18.26
N SER A 21 -6.61 -15.60 19.52
CA SER A 21 -6.18 -16.80 20.25
C SER A 21 -6.73 -18.09 19.66
N VAL A 22 -7.95 -18.06 19.14
CA VAL A 22 -8.52 -19.19 18.39
C VAL A 22 -7.76 -19.44 17.10
N ASP A 23 -7.52 -18.37 16.29
CA ASP A 23 -6.75 -18.46 15.04
C ASP A 23 -5.33 -19.03 15.32
N GLN A 24 -4.65 -18.59 16.38
CA GLN A 24 -3.35 -19.12 16.81
C GLN A 24 -3.39 -20.60 17.20
N ALA A 25 -4.44 -21.02 17.89
CA ALA A 25 -4.59 -22.44 18.26
C ALA A 25 -4.78 -23.32 17.00
N GLU A 26 -5.54 -22.84 16.03
CA GLU A 26 -5.70 -23.52 14.73
C GLU A 26 -4.39 -23.58 13.95
N GLU A 27 -3.59 -22.52 13.93
CA GLU A 27 -2.26 -22.49 13.30
C GLU A 27 -1.30 -23.49 13.95
N LEU A 28 -1.29 -23.60 15.28
CA LEU A 28 -0.46 -24.58 15.99
C LEU A 28 -0.85 -26.02 15.61
N MET A 29 -2.11 -26.28 15.37
CA MET A 29 -2.60 -27.60 14.91
C MET A 29 -2.23 -27.84 13.43
N ALA A 30 -2.27 -26.80 12.59
CA ALA A 30 -1.87 -26.86 11.18
C ALA A 30 -0.36 -27.13 11.03
N LEU A 31 0.48 -26.51 11.87
CA LEU A 31 1.93 -26.77 11.92
C LEU A 31 2.25 -28.25 12.18
N ARG A 32 1.47 -28.93 13.02
CA ARG A 32 1.62 -30.38 13.27
C ARG A 32 1.25 -31.24 12.07
N ARG A 33 0.42 -30.74 11.15
CA ARG A 33 0.02 -31.46 9.92
C ARG A 33 0.96 -31.21 8.73
N GLN A 34 2.01 -30.41 8.89
CA GLN A 34 2.98 -30.01 7.85
C GLN A 34 2.38 -29.26 6.64
N LEU A 35 1.10 -28.91 6.67
CA LEU A 35 0.42 -28.19 5.59
C LEU A 35 -0.12 -26.88 6.16
N PRO A 36 0.38 -25.71 5.69
CA PRO A 36 -0.16 -24.42 6.07
C PRO A 36 -1.64 -24.32 5.69
N ALA A 37 -2.47 -23.96 6.67
CA ALA A 37 -3.92 -23.81 6.53
C ALA A 37 -4.38 -22.59 7.33
N GLY A 38 -5.56 -22.06 7.02
CA GLY A 38 -6.15 -20.90 7.70
C GLY A 38 -6.34 -19.73 6.77
N ARG A 39 -6.59 -18.54 7.34
CA ARG A 39 -6.82 -17.31 6.58
C ARG A 39 -5.58 -16.41 6.60
N LEU A 40 -5.21 -15.88 5.45
CA LEU A 40 -4.13 -14.92 5.27
C LEU A 40 -4.68 -13.63 4.64
N ARG A 41 -4.63 -12.54 5.39
CA ARG A 41 -5.07 -11.21 4.96
C ARG A 41 -3.89 -10.36 4.57
N VAL A 42 -3.84 -9.95 3.32
CA VAL A 42 -2.75 -9.13 2.77
C VAL A 42 -3.31 -7.80 2.29
N ASN A 43 -2.75 -6.72 2.82
CA ASN A 43 -3.07 -5.36 2.40
C ASN A 43 -1.87 -4.74 1.66
N ALA A 44 -2.12 -4.12 0.51
CA ALA A 44 -1.10 -3.45 -0.29
C ALA A 44 -1.71 -2.30 -1.10
N ALA A 45 -0.85 -1.36 -1.56
CA ALA A 45 -1.27 -0.34 -2.52
C ALA A 45 -1.84 -0.98 -3.80
N ALA A 46 -2.90 -0.40 -4.36
CA ALA A 46 -3.62 -0.96 -5.51
C ALA A 46 -2.72 -1.33 -6.69
N PRO A 47 -1.75 -0.51 -7.15
CA PRO A 47 -0.84 -0.89 -8.23
C PRO A 47 0.03 -2.10 -7.88
N PHE A 48 0.53 -2.19 -6.64
CA PHE A 48 1.32 -3.34 -6.21
C PHE A 48 0.47 -4.60 -6.13
N MET A 49 -0.74 -4.47 -5.64
CA MET A 49 -1.70 -5.56 -5.60
C MET A 49 -1.96 -6.10 -7.01
N ALA A 50 -2.36 -5.24 -7.95
CA ALA A 50 -2.76 -5.64 -9.29
C ALA A 50 -1.58 -6.22 -10.11
N HIS A 51 -0.41 -5.57 -10.05
CA HIS A 51 0.70 -5.90 -10.96
C HIS A 51 1.73 -6.87 -10.37
N VAL A 52 1.74 -7.06 -9.05
CA VAL A 52 2.71 -7.96 -8.39
C VAL A 52 2.01 -9.11 -7.69
N LEU A 53 1.05 -8.84 -6.79
CA LEU A 53 0.47 -9.91 -5.97
C LEU A 53 -0.53 -10.77 -6.75
N VAL A 54 -1.47 -10.15 -7.46
CA VAL A 54 -2.50 -10.90 -8.22
C VAL A 54 -1.91 -11.90 -9.21
N PRO A 55 -0.87 -11.59 -9.99
CA PRO A 55 -0.21 -12.57 -10.85
C PRO A 55 0.37 -13.79 -10.11
N MET A 56 0.74 -13.64 -8.83
CA MET A 56 1.30 -14.72 -8.01
C MET A 56 0.23 -15.60 -7.34
N VAL A 57 -1.03 -15.16 -7.32
CA VAL A 57 -2.11 -15.86 -6.58
C VAL A 57 -2.31 -17.29 -7.08
N ALA A 58 -2.28 -17.52 -8.38
CA ALA A 58 -2.50 -18.85 -8.95
C ALA A 58 -1.44 -19.86 -8.46
N GLU A 59 -0.17 -19.45 -8.45
CA GLU A 59 0.93 -20.29 -7.96
C GLU A 59 0.85 -20.48 -6.45
N PHE A 60 0.57 -19.41 -5.69
CA PHE A 60 0.39 -19.47 -4.25
C PHE A 60 -0.72 -20.45 -3.87
N ARG A 61 -1.89 -20.37 -4.50
CA ARG A 61 -3.03 -21.26 -4.28
C ARG A 61 -2.71 -22.72 -4.59
N ARG A 62 -1.93 -22.97 -5.64
CA ARG A 62 -1.47 -24.32 -5.97
C ARG A 62 -0.55 -24.88 -4.90
N ARG A 63 0.34 -24.05 -4.34
CA ARG A 63 1.31 -24.47 -3.32
C ARG A 63 0.69 -24.62 -1.93
N TYR A 64 -0.30 -23.77 -1.62
CA TYR A 64 -0.96 -23.70 -0.33
C TYR A 64 -2.49 -23.76 -0.47
N PRO A 65 -3.05 -24.91 -0.86
CA PRO A 65 -4.47 -25.03 -1.21
C PRO A 65 -5.41 -24.83 -0.02
N GLN A 66 -4.93 -25.00 1.22
CA GLN A 66 -5.71 -24.87 2.43
C GLN A 66 -5.68 -23.45 3.03
N ILE A 67 -4.94 -22.51 2.40
CA ILE A 67 -4.94 -21.12 2.82
C ILE A 67 -6.07 -20.36 2.09
N GLU A 68 -6.95 -19.76 2.87
CA GLU A 68 -7.92 -18.76 2.40
C GLU A 68 -7.21 -17.40 2.29
N LEU A 69 -7.05 -16.86 1.07
CA LEU A 69 -6.35 -15.62 0.82
C LEU A 69 -7.35 -14.47 0.68
N GLU A 70 -7.22 -13.45 1.52
CA GLU A 70 -7.99 -12.22 1.49
C GLU A 70 -7.06 -11.05 1.11
N LEU A 71 -7.36 -10.37 0.00
CA LEU A 71 -6.57 -9.27 -0.54
C LEU A 71 -7.33 -7.96 -0.41
N ASP A 72 -6.69 -6.94 0.15
CA ASP A 72 -7.26 -5.61 0.36
C ASP A 72 -6.31 -4.52 -0.15
N THR A 73 -6.86 -3.45 -0.75
CA THR A 73 -6.10 -2.38 -1.41
C THR A 73 -6.30 -1.01 -0.78
N ASP A 74 -6.64 -0.93 0.49
CA ASP A 74 -6.83 0.37 1.13
C ASP A 74 -5.48 1.05 1.41
N ASP A 75 -5.22 2.15 0.72
CA ASP A 75 -3.99 2.96 0.82
C ASP A 75 -3.99 3.95 1.98
N ARG A 76 -5.11 4.10 2.67
CA ARG A 76 -5.16 4.96 3.85
C ARG A 76 -4.23 4.38 4.92
N ASN A 77 -3.44 5.22 5.56
CA ASN A 77 -2.64 4.88 6.76
C ASN A 77 -3.56 4.52 7.94
N ILE A 78 -4.34 3.47 7.77
CA ILE A 78 -5.22 2.94 8.78
C ILE A 78 -4.37 2.00 9.62
N ASP A 79 -4.55 2.10 10.92
CA ASP A 79 -3.95 1.20 11.88
C ASP A 79 -4.14 -0.25 11.40
N LEU A 80 -3.02 -0.94 11.14
CA LEU A 80 -3.02 -2.34 10.70
C LEU A 80 -3.78 -3.23 11.68
N LEU A 81 -3.82 -2.81 12.96
CA LEU A 81 -4.59 -3.47 14.01
C LEU A 81 -6.11 -3.28 13.82
N GLU A 82 -6.54 -2.12 13.31
CA GLU A 82 -7.97 -1.90 13.04
C GLU A 82 -8.48 -2.72 11.86
N LYS A 83 -7.67 -2.94 10.83
CA LYS A 83 -8.08 -3.66 9.60
C LYS A 83 -7.75 -5.15 9.59
N ARG A 84 -7.21 -5.72 10.68
CA ARG A 84 -6.90 -7.16 10.78
C ARG A 84 -6.02 -7.70 9.66
N ALA A 85 -5.14 -6.89 9.05
CA ALA A 85 -4.19 -7.40 8.08
C ALA A 85 -3.08 -8.18 8.79
N ASP A 86 -2.81 -9.40 8.33
CA ASP A 86 -1.71 -10.23 8.81
C ASP A 86 -0.39 -9.76 8.19
N ILE A 87 -0.45 -9.32 6.93
CA ILE A 87 0.67 -8.73 6.19
C ILE A 87 0.23 -7.42 5.55
N ALA A 88 1.04 -6.37 5.73
CA ALA A 88 0.88 -5.13 4.99
C ALA A 88 2.13 -4.80 4.19
N ILE A 89 1.96 -4.58 2.89
CA ILE A 89 3.04 -4.16 2.00
C ILE A 89 2.92 -2.66 1.79
N ARG A 90 3.99 -1.94 2.13
CA ARG A 90 4.05 -0.47 2.07
C ARG A 90 5.17 0.00 1.18
N ILE A 91 4.93 1.08 0.46
CA ILE A 91 5.90 1.73 -0.42
C ILE A 91 6.31 3.06 0.23
N GLY A 92 7.62 3.31 0.32
CA GLY A 92 8.17 4.51 0.92
C GLY A 92 8.67 4.34 2.34
N ALA A 93 8.86 5.45 3.05
CA ALA A 93 9.33 5.44 4.43
C ALA A 93 8.23 4.97 5.38
N LEU A 94 8.56 4.07 6.26
CA LEU A 94 7.66 3.63 7.32
C LEU A 94 7.75 4.58 8.52
N ARG A 95 6.62 4.79 9.20
CA ARG A 95 6.60 5.46 10.50
C ARG A 95 7.09 4.50 11.59
N ASP A 96 7.65 5.04 12.66
CA ASP A 96 7.99 4.25 13.84
C ASP A 96 6.76 3.54 14.38
N SER A 97 6.89 2.26 14.62
CA SER A 97 5.83 1.40 15.14
C SER A 97 6.42 0.20 15.87
N THR A 98 5.60 -0.50 16.63
CA THR A 98 5.97 -1.76 17.29
C THR A 98 5.93 -2.97 16.34
N LEU A 99 5.58 -2.75 15.08
CA LEU A 99 5.45 -3.82 14.08
C LEU A 99 6.82 -4.20 13.51
N HIS A 100 6.97 -5.48 13.19
CA HIS A 100 8.14 -5.97 12.49
C HIS A 100 8.05 -5.64 11.00
N ALA A 101 9.11 -5.08 10.44
CA ALA A 101 9.18 -4.76 9.03
C ALA A 101 10.34 -5.50 8.35
N ARG A 102 10.11 -5.97 7.13
CA ARG A 102 11.11 -6.59 6.27
C ARG A 102 11.16 -5.87 4.93
N LEU A 103 12.35 -5.42 4.55
CA LEU A 103 12.55 -4.84 3.23
C LEU A 103 12.40 -5.92 2.15
N LEU A 104 11.48 -5.70 1.20
CA LEU A 104 11.25 -6.60 0.06
C LEU A 104 12.11 -6.21 -1.13
N GLY A 105 12.38 -4.92 -1.34
CA GLY A 105 13.17 -4.45 -2.45
C GLY A 105 13.16 -2.92 -2.56
N HIS A 106 13.76 -2.44 -3.64
CA HIS A 106 13.80 -1.01 -3.99
C HIS A 106 13.18 -0.80 -5.37
N SER A 107 12.37 0.25 -5.52
CA SER A 107 11.86 0.70 -6.80
C SER A 107 12.39 2.10 -7.11
N ARG A 108 12.43 2.45 -8.41
CA ARG A 108 12.81 3.79 -8.85
C ARG A 108 11.55 4.54 -9.25
N LEU A 109 11.39 5.72 -8.69
CA LEU A 109 10.38 6.66 -9.13
C LEU A 109 10.87 7.31 -10.44
N ARG A 110 10.00 7.36 -11.44
CA ARG A 110 10.26 8.00 -12.73
C ARG A 110 9.14 8.98 -13.04
N ILE A 111 9.48 10.11 -13.59
CA ILE A 111 8.52 11.05 -14.12
C ILE A 111 8.28 10.67 -15.59
N LEU A 112 7.03 10.53 -15.95
CA LEU A 112 6.62 10.10 -17.27
C LEU A 112 5.67 11.15 -17.87
N ALA A 113 5.71 11.24 -19.18
CA ALA A 113 4.75 11.99 -19.98
C ALA A 113 4.46 11.22 -21.27
N SER A 114 3.28 11.38 -21.82
CA SER A 114 2.96 10.77 -23.10
C SER A 114 3.74 11.46 -24.24
N PRO A 115 4.12 10.72 -25.30
CA PRO A 115 4.79 11.32 -26.47
C PRO A 115 3.97 12.46 -27.09
N ASP A 116 2.66 12.31 -27.14
CA ASP A 116 1.73 13.30 -27.69
C ASP A 116 1.70 14.59 -26.86
N TYR A 117 1.77 14.47 -25.52
CA TYR A 117 1.91 15.62 -24.64
C TYR A 117 3.23 16.36 -24.89
N LEU A 118 4.34 15.63 -24.98
CA LEU A 118 5.65 16.22 -25.21
C LEU A 118 5.76 16.89 -26.58
N GLN A 119 5.11 16.34 -27.61
CA GLN A 119 5.04 16.98 -28.93
C GLN A 119 4.35 18.34 -28.87
N ARG A 120 3.28 18.47 -28.08
CA ARG A 120 2.50 19.72 -27.99
C ARG A 120 3.10 20.76 -27.05
N HIS A 121 3.73 20.32 -25.97
CA HIS A 121 4.18 21.21 -24.88
C HIS A 121 5.71 21.32 -24.77
N GLY A 122 6.45 20.51 -25.53
CA GLY A 122 7.90 20.40 -25.44
C GLY A 122 8.34 19.50 -24.29
N GLU A 123 9.60 19.09 -24.32
CA GLU A 123 10.23 18.30 -23.27
C GLU A 123 10.89 19.24 -22.24
N PRO A 124 10.59 19.10 -20.93
CA PRO A 124 11.25 19.90 -19.91
C PRO A 124 12.75 19.53 -19.83
N ARG A 125 13.63 20.51 -19.89
CA ARG A 125 15.09 20.34 -19.82
C ARG A 125 15.62 20.42 -18.39
N GLY A 126 14.81 20.97 -17.48
CA GLY A 126 15.17 21.14 -16.08
C GLY A 126 13.92 21.25 -15.20
N VAL A 127 14.17 21.29 -13.90
CA VAL A 127 13.10 21.40 -12.89
C VAL A 127 12.35 22.73 -13.03
N GLU A 128 13.05 23.77 -13.47
CA GLU A 128 12.50 25.11 -13.68
C GLU A 128 11.46 25.14 -14.81
N ASP A 129 11.52 24.20 -15.74
CA ASP A 129 10.55 24.16 -16.83
C ASP A 129 9.21 23.56 -16.39
N LEU A 130 9.19 22.81 -15.28
CA LEU A 130 7.99 22.09 -14.82
C LEU A 130 6.81 23.02 -14.51
N HIS A 131 7.05 24.28 -14.14
CA HIS A 131 5.98 25.26 -13.92
C HIS A 131 5.16 25.59 -15.17
N ARG A 132 5.66 25.25 -16.37
CA ARG A 132 4.98 25.43 -17.65
C ARG A 132 4.20 24.18 -18.09
N HIS A 133 4.28 23.12 -17.31
CA HIS A 133 3.67 21.85 -17.62
C HIS A 133 2.48 21.57 -16.71
N CYS A 134 1.51 20.81 -17.23
CA CYS A 134 0.44 20.25 -16.42
C CYS A 134 1.01 19.10 -15.62
N LEU A 135 1.07 19.26 -14.30
CA LEU A 135 1.61 18.25 -13.41
C LEU A 135 0.48 17.43 -12.80
N LEU A 136 0.64 16.12 -12.83
CA LEU A 136 -0.25 15.17 -12.21
C LEU A 136 0.32 14.75 -10.85
N GLY A 137 -0.52 14.69 -9.85
CA GLY A 137 -0.09 14.35 -8.50
C GLY A 137 -1.15 13.62 -7.70
N PHE A 138 -0.85 13.40 -6.44
CA PHE A 138 -1.71 12.64 -5.53
C PHE A 138 -2.46 13.56 -4.56
N THR A 139 -3.73 13.25 -4.30
CA THR A 139 -4.49 13.89 -3.24
C THR A 139 -4.01 13.44 -1.86
N TYR A 140 -3.51 12.20 -1.77
CA TYR A 140 -2.99 11.61 -0.54
C TYR A 140 -2.15 10.36 -0.83
N PRO A 141 -1.04 10.13 -0.09
CA PRO A 141 -0.39 11.06 0.82
C PRO A 141 0.39 12.15 0.05
N GLU A 142 0.45 13.36 0.60
CA GLU A 142 1.18 14.50 0.00
C GLU A 142 2.67 14.22 -0.25
N SER A 143 3.24 13.28 0.50
CA SER A 143 4.64 12.89 0.32
C SER A 143 4.95 12.34 -1.09
N LEU A 144 3.94 11.84 -1.81
CA LEU A 144 4.10 11.40 -3.20
C LEU A 144 4.26 12.57 -4.18
N ASN A 145 3.90 13.79 -3.78
CA ASN A 145 4.14 15.01 -4.54
C ASN A 145 5.54 15.61 -4.31
N GLN A 146 6.36 14.94 -3.50
CA GLN A 146 7.78 15.24 -3.33
C GLN A 146 8.59 14.44 -4.35
N TRP A 147 8.77 15.00 -5.55
CA TRP A 147 9.48 14.29 -6.62
C TRP A 147 10.98 14.21 -6.33
N PRO A 148 11.64 13.07 -6.58
CA PRO A 148 13.06 12.86 -6.28
C PRO A 148 13.94 13.53 -7.33
N LEU A 149 13.71 14.80 -7.58
CA LEU A 149 14.48 15.64 -8.50
C LEU A 149 15.50 16.44 -7.72
N ARG A 150 16.72 16.47 -8.25
CA ARG A 150 17.77 17.34 -7.73
C ARG A 150 17.57 18.76 -8.23
N HIS A 151 17.32 19.69 -7.34
CA HIS A 151 17.24 21.11 -7.64
C HIS A 151 18.13 21.88 -6.68
N ARG A 152 19.19 22.53 -7.20
CA ARG A 152 20.18 23.25 -6.40
C ARG A 152 20.73 22.36 -5.27
N GLN A 153 20.43 22.68 -4.01
CA GLN A 153 20.85 21.91 -2.83
C GLN A 153 19.78 20.93 -2.33
N ALA A 154 18.56 20.97 -2.88
CA ALA A 154 17.47 20.10 -2.48
C ALA A 154 17.52 18.77 -3.24
N ARG A 155 17.23 17.67 -2.51
CA ARG A 155 17.13 16.32 -3.09
C ARG A 155 15.72 15.98 -3.55
N HIS A 156 14.73 16.77 -3.17
CA HIS A 156 13.34 16.60 -3.51
C HIS A 156 12.77 17.93 -3.98
N PHE A 157 11.88 17.84 -4.94
CA PHE A 157 11.15 18.98 -5.47
C PHE A 157 9.67 18.79 -5.23
N ALA A 158 9.06 19.65 -4.41
CA ALA A 158 7.63 19.66 -4.18
C ALA A 158 6.93 20.19 -5.42
N ILE A 159 6.00 19.40 -5.96
CA ILE A 159 5.17 19.85 -7.08
C ILE A 159 3.83 20.39 -6.56
N GLU A 160 3.28 21.34 -7.29
CA GLU A 160 1.89 21.79 -7.17
C GLU A 160 1.10 21.16 -8.32
N PRO A 161 0.41 20.03 -8.09
CA PRO A 161 -0.27 19.33 -9.17
C PRO A 161 -1.47 20.12 -9.68
N THR A 162 -1.62 20.20 -10.99
CA THR A 162 -2.79 20.77 -11.65
C THR A 162 -3.98 19.83 -11.59
N ILE A 163 -3.70 18.51 -11.62
CA ILE A 163 -4.69 17.42 -11.50
C ILE A 163 -4.19 16.47 -10.43
N SER A 164 -5.08 16.07 -9.54
CA SER A 164 -4.76 15.14 -8.46
C SER A 164 -5.73 13.97 -8.42
N ALA A 165 -5.21 12.79 -8.12
CA ALA A 165 -6.01 11.60 -7.92
C ALA A 165 -5.57 10.84 -6.65
N SER A 166 -6.43 9.98 -6.15
CA SER A 166 -6.14 9.14 -4.97
C SER A 166 -5.37 7.87 -5.30
N SER A 167 -5.26 7.51 -6.58
CA SER A 167 -4.58 6.30 -7.06
C SER A 167 -3.74 6.63 -8.29
N GLY A 168 -2.58 5.99 -8.42
CA GLY A 168 -1.74 6.09 -9.62
C GLY A 168 -2.34 5.46 -10.87
N GLU A 169 -3.39 4.65 -10.74
CA GLU A 169 -4.13 4.08 -11.87
C GLU A 169 -5.17 5.06 -12.43
N THR A 170 -5.49 6.10 -11.68
CA THR A 170 -6.42 7.16 -12.09
C THR A 170 -5.69 8.33 -12.76
N LEU A 171 -4.38 8.47 -12.51
CA LEU A 171 -3.50 9.45 -13.16
C LEU A 171 -3.02 8.94 -14.51
#